data_7b7149610c8159cd350cf3477943f348
#
_entry.id   7b7149610c8159cd350cf3477943f348
#
_cell.length_a   1.000
_cell.length_b   1.000
_cell.length_c   1.000
_cell.angle_alpha   90.00
_cell.angle_beta   90.00
_cell.angle_gamma   90.00
#
_symmetry.space_group_name_H-M   'P 1'
#
loop_
_entity.id
_entity.type
_entity.pdbx_description
1 polymer ?
#
loop_
_entity_poly.entity_id
_entity_poly.type
_entity_poly.pdbx_seq_one_letter_code
_entity_poly.pdbx_strand_id
1 'polypeptide(L)'
;IHEGGHLDNLMTSVVFLVFKNKLIIFTKQKLKFIPELLSNMVLRDANNFMQEVLLKIMQKDFHVMLDDLRGVKEKIDDLDSKISTSGSLRPTFGDLLTLQKYMIALSTTYKANHKALDFIKKNFTTIDDIDFSTKKIIDELYDTSDTMDRIILGYSQYLDNLENMINNMISYQLNMIMKTLTEI
;
A
#
# COMPACT_ATOMS: atom_id res chain seq x y z
N ILE A 1 -9.97 5.66 20.03
CA ILE A 1 -8.66 6.26 20.37
C ILE A 1 -7.65 5.13 20.21
N HIS A 2 -7.18 4.89 19.00
CA HIS A 2 -5.97 4.09 18.82
C HIS A 2 -4.81 5.07 18.75
N GLU A 3 -3.98 4.99 19.81
CA GLU A 3 -2.69 5.64 19.92
C GLU A 3 -1.91 5.47 18.63
N GLY A 4 -1.23 6.55 18.21
CA GLY A 4 -0.42 6.60 17.02
C GLY A 4 0.61 5.48 16.98
N GLY A 5 0.22 4.37 16.39
CA GLY A 5 1.14 3.30 16.03
C GLY A 5 2.17 3.89 15.08
N HIS A 6 3.42 3.86 15.49
CA HIS A 6 4.54 4.33 14.70
C HIS A 6 4.47 3.78 13.28
N LEU A 7 4.48 4.66 12.27
CA LEU A 7 4.60 4.33 10.85
C LEU A 7 5.75 3.33 10.58
N ASP A 8 6.76 3.33 11.43
CA ASP A 8 7.91 2.42 11.40
C ASP A 8 7.56 0.93 11.61
N ASN A 9 6.40 0.61 12.19
CA ASN A 9 5.94 -0.76 12.39
C ASN A 9 5.13 -1.32 11.21
N LEU A 10 4.74 -0.49 10.24
CA LEU A 10 3.94 -0.90 9.09
C LEU A 10 4.78 -1.48 7.95
N MET A 11 6.09 -1.20 7.94
CA MET A 11 6.97 -1.65 6.87
C MET A 11 7.99 -2.65 7.38
N THR A 12 7.75 -3.92 7.14
CA THR A 12 8.75 -4.97 7.39
C THR A 12 9.39 -5.37 6.07
N SER A 13 10.68 -5.06 5.93
CA SER A 13 11.46 -5.56 4.80
C SER A 13 11.66 -7.06 4.93
N VAL A 14 11.37 -7.79 3.87
CA VAL A 14 11.59 -9.22 3.76
C VAL A 14 12.61 -9.47 2.64
N VAL A 15 13.64 -10.26 2.93
CA VAL A 15 14.65 -10.66 1.94
C VAL A 15 14.47 -12.12 1.64
N PHE A 16 14.35 -12.46 0.36
CA PHE A 16 14.24 -13.82 -0.13
C PHE A 16 15.53 -14.23 -0.83
N LEU A 17 16.10 -15.37 -0.43
CA LEU A 17 17.15 -16.04 -1.16
C LEU A 17 16.58 -17.35 -1.73
N VAL A 18 16.47 -17.41 -3.04
CA VAL A 18 15.86 -18.54 -3.75
C VAL A 18 16.95 -19.39 -4.37
N PHE A 19 17.00 -20.65 -3.99
CA PHE A 19 17.88 -21.68 -4.55
C PHE A 19 17.01 -22.76 -5.19
N LYS A 20 17.62 -23.65 -5.97
CA LYS A 20 16.88 -24.73 -6.63
C LYS A 20 15.98 -25.54 -5.68
N ASN A 21 16.47 -25.83 -4.46
CA ASN A 21 15.75 -26.70 -3.49
C ASN A 21 15.61 -26.03 -2.11
N LYS A 22 15.84 -24.73 -2.02
CA LYS A 22 15.78 -24.01 -0.74
C LYS A 22 15.32 -22.57 -0.93
N LEU A 23 14.40 -22.13 -0.09
CA LEU A 23 14.00 -20.75 0.08
C LEU A 23 14.40 -20.29 1.49
N ILE A 24 15.21 -19.25 1.58
CA ILE A 24 15.58 -18.63 2.86
C ILE A 24 14.90 -17.28 2.94
N ILE A 25 14.20 -17.03 4.02
CA ILE A 25 13.45 -15.80 4.26
C ILE A 25 14.04 -15.10 5.47
N PHE A 26 14.54 -13.89 5.28
CA PHE A 26 15.00 -13.03 6.36
C PHE A 26 13.95 -11.95 6.62
N THR A 27 13.52 -11.82 7.85
CA THR A 27 12.54 -10.82 8.26
C THR A 27 12.81 -10.34 9.66
N LYS A 28 12.55 -9.06 9.94
CA LYS A 28 12.65 -8.50 11.30
C LYS A 28 11.51 -8.96 12.20
N GLN A 29 10.36 -9.30 11.61
CA GLN A 29 9.16 -9.74 12.35
C GLN A 29 8.77 -11.15 11.92
N LYS A 30 8.19 -11.90 12.85
CA LYS A 30 7.69 -13.24 12.57
C LYS A 30 6.49 -13.16 11.62
N LEU A 31 6.60 -13.74 10.45
CA LEU A 31 5.52 -13.85 9.48
C LEU A 31 4.59 -15.00 9.90
N LYS A 32 3.55 -14.66 10.67
CA LYS A 32 2.64 -15.65 11.30
C LYS A 32 1.87 -16.50 10.28
N PHE A 33 1.67 -15.99 9.07
CA PHE A 33 0.91 -16.68 8.02
C PHE A 33 1.73 -17.77 7.28
N ILE A 34 3.05 -17.79 7.39
CA ILE A 34 3.89 -18.75 6.66
C ILE A 34 3.59 -20.22 7.04
N PRO A 35 3.48 -20.59 8.33
CA PRO A 35 3.13 -21.96 8.69
C PRO A 35 1.79 -22.41 8.11
N GLU A 36 0.77 -21.55 8.14
CA GLU A 36 -0.55 -21.82 7.55
C GLU A 36 -0.46 -21.95 6.03
N LEU A 37 0.27 -21.06 5.37
CA LEU A 37 0.49 -21.11 3.93
C LEU A 37 1.13 -22.43 3.53
N LEU A 38 2.19 -22.85 4.21
CA LEU A 38 2.90 -24.10 3.91
C LEU A 38 2.04 -25.35 4.20
N SER A 39 1.20 -25.32 5.24
CA SER A 39 0.30 -26.44 5.56
C SER A 39 -0.80 -26.64 4.52
N ASN A 40 -1.21 -25.55 3.85
CA ASN A 40 -2.25 -25.57 2.83
C ASN A 40 -1.71 -25.84 1.41
N MET A 41 -0.39 -25.85 1.23
CA MET A 41 0.25 -26.19 -0.04
C MET A 41 0.34 -27.71 -0.19
N VAL A 42 -0.36 -28.23 -1.16
CA VAL A 42 -0.18 -29.62 -1.56
C VAL A 42 1.21 -29.75 -2.18
N LEU A 43 2.03 -30.66 -1.69
CA LEU A 43 3.34 -30.98 -2.25
C LEU A 43 3.15 -31.50 -3.68
N ARG A 44 3.10 -30.58 -4.62
CA ARG A 44 3.20 -30.85 -6.06
C ARG A 44 4.68 -30.80 -6.43
N ASP A 45 5.03 -31.32 -7.57
CA ASP A 45 6.41 -31.50 -8.05
C ASP A 45 7.44 -30.51 -7.51
N ALA A 46 8.51 -31.06 -6.92
CA ALA A 46 9.53 -30.30 -6.16
C ALA A 46 10.26 -29.21 -6.96
N ASN A 47 10.17 -29.22 -8.30
CA ASN A 47 10.92 -28.29 -9.15
C ASN A 47 10.43 -26.84 -9.06
N ASN A 48 9.13 -26.58 -8.89
CA ASN A 48 8.54 -25.23 -8.86
C ASN A 48 8.00 -24.84 -7.47
N PHE A 49 8.12 -25.72 -6.48
CA PHE A 49 7.56 -25.51 -5.16
C PHE A 49 8.07 -24.22 -4.48
N MET A 50 9.37 -23.91 -4.59
CA MET A 50 9.96 -22.73 -3.95
C MET A 50 9.49 -21.43 -4.64
N GLN A 51 9.32 -21.45 -5.96
CA GLN A 51 8.77 -20.34 -6.72
C GLN A 51 7.30 -20.10 -6.32
N GLU A 52 6.52 -21.16 -6.23
CA GLU A 52 5.12 -21.08 -5.82
C GLU A 52 4.98 -20.51 -4.40
N VAL A 53 5.80 -20.96 -3.43
CA VAL A 53 5.84 -20.42 -2.08
C VAL A 53 6.12 -18.92 -2.10
N LEU A 54 7.15 -18.46 -2.83
CA LEU A 54 7.50 -17.07 -2.94
C LEU A 54 6.34 -16.23 -3.51
N LEU A 55 5.74 -16.70 -4.60
CA LEU A 55 4.62 -15.99 -5.24
C LEU A 55 3.39 -15.94 -4.34
N LYS A 56 3.10 -17.00 -3.59
CA LYS A 56 2.01 -17.01 -2.59
C LYS A 56 2.25 -16.03 -1.45
N ILE A 57 3.50 -15.88 -1.00
CA ILE A 57 3.85 -14.86 -0.01
C ILE A 57 3.60 -13.46 -0.56
N MET A 58 4.04 -13.18 -1.80
CA MET A 58 3.78 -11.89 -2.45
C MET A 58 2.29 -11.65 -2.66
N GLN A 59 1.53 -12.65 -3.06
CA GLN A 59 0.09 -12.56 -3.21
C GLN A 59 -0.59 -12.16 -1.89
N LYS A 60 -0.15 -12.75 -0.77
CA LYS A 60 -0.65 -12.38 0.56
C LYS A 60 -0.31 -10.94 0.92
N ASP A 61 0.93 -10.52 0.65
CA ASP A 61 1.37 -9.15 0.91
C ASP A 61 0.56 -8.12 0.09
N PHE A 62 0.32 -8.39 -1.18
CA PHE A 62 -0.51 -7.55 -2.04
C PHE A 62 -1.97 -7.45 -1.56
N HIS A 63 -2.53 -8.54 -1.03
CA HIS A 63 -3.86 -8.50 -0.42
C HIS A 63 -3.90 -7.60 0.82
N VAL A 64 -2.89 -7.69 1.69
CA VAL A 64 -2.77 -6.81 2.86
C VAL A 64 -2.69 -5.35 2.43
N MET A 65 -1.88 -5.03 1.41
CA MET A 65 -1.79 -3.66 0.89
C MET A 65 -3.12 -3.15 0.30
N LEU A 66 -3.89 -4.01 -0.37
CA LEU A 66 -5.22 -3.64 -0.86
C LEU A 66 -6.19 -3.35 0.29
N ASP A 67 -6.13 -4.12 1.37
CA ASP A 67 -6.95 -3.88 2.56
C ASP A 67 -6.55 -2.56 3.25
N ASP A 68 -5.25 -2.26 3.33
CA ASP A 68 -4.75 -0.97 3.80
C ASP A 68 -5.25 0.20 2.94
N LEU A 69 -5.25 0.06 1.61
CA LEU A 69 -5.79 1.07 0.69
C LEU A 69 -7.29 1.29 0.87
N ARG A 70 -8.06 0.23 1.18
CA ARG A 70 -9.49 0.38 1.54
C ARG A 70 -9.66 1.20 2.82
N GLY A 71 -8.85 0.92 3.86
CA GLY A 71 -8.85 1.69 5.09
C GLY A 71 -8.44 3.16 4.89
N VAL A 72 -7.55 3.44 3.93
CA VAL A 72 -7.23 4.82 3.53
C VAL A 72 -8.42 5.50 2.89
N LYS A 73 -9.16 4.80 2.01
CA LYS A 73 -10.37 5.36 1.39
C LYS A 73 -11.37 5.83 2.44
N GLU A 74 -11.66 5.00 3.43
CA GLU A 74 -12.61 5.35 4.52
C GLU A 74 -12.15 6.63 5.26
N LYS A 75 -10.86 6.76 5.53
CA LYS A 75 -10.31 7.96 6.17
C LYS A 75 -10.37 9.20 5.28
N ILE A 76 -10.18 9.04 3.97
CA ILE A 76 -10.33 10.13 3.00
C ILE A 76 -11.79 10.60 2.96
N ASP A 77 -12.74 9.67 2.90
CA ASP A 77 -14.17 9.97 2.88
C ASP A 77 -14.61 10.71 4.19
N ASP A 78 -14.09 10.29 5.35
CA ASP A 78 -14.30 10.97 6.63
C ASP A 78 -13.71 12.38 6.64
N LEU A 79 -12.50 12.55 6.13
CA LEU A 79 -11.81 13.82 6.01
C LEU A 79 -12.59 14.80 5.12
N ASP A 80 -13.02 14.35 3.96
CA ASP A 80 -13.83 15.13 3.02
C ASP A 80 -15.14 15.60 3.66
N SER A 81 -15.83 14.69 4.36
CA SER A 81 -17.03 15.01 5.12
C SER A 81 -16.77 16.08 6.18
N LYS A 82 -15.66 15.99 6.92
CA LYS A 82 -15.26 16.98 7.93
C LYS A 82 -14.99 18.35 7.32
N ILE A 83 -14.30 18.41 6.18
CA ILE A 83 -14.02 19.66 5.45
C ILE A 83 -15.34 20.32 5.04
N SER A 84 -16.28 19.52 4.51
CA SER A 84 -17.55 20.02 4.00
C SER A 84 -18.52 20.51 5.10
N THR A 85 -18.42 19.94 6.31
CA THR A 85 -19.41 20.18 7.39
C THR A 85 -18.90 21.03 8.55
N SER A 86 -17.59 20.99 8.83
CA SER A 86 -17.02 21.66 10.02
C SER A 86 -16.32 22.95 9.67
N GLY A 87 -16.67 24.05 10.34
CA GLY A 87 -15.93 25.32 10.25
C GLY A 87 -14.54 25.30 10.92
N SER A 88 -14.09 24.18 11.48
CA SER A 88 -12.80 24.04 12.16
C SER A 88 -11.76 23.37 11.24
N LEU A 89 -10.85 24.17 10.69
CA LEU A 89 -9.85 23.72 9.72
C LEU A 89 -8.58 23.13 10.35
N ARG A 90 -8.24 23.42 11.61
CA ARG A 90 -6.97 23.01 12.23
C ARG A 90 -6.83 21.48 12.43
N PRO A 91 -7.80 20.76 13.04
CA PRO A 91 -7.70 19.31 13.18
C PRO A 91 -7.68 18.62 11.83
N THR A 92 -8.49 19.09 10.90
CA THR A 92 -8.65 18.56 9.55
C THR A 92 -7.33 18.59 8.74
N PHE A 93 -6.55 19.68 8.90
CA PHE A 93 -5.23 19.78 8.24
C PHE A 93 -4.22 18.77 8.81
N GLY A 94 -4.24 18.52 10.13
CA GLY A 94 -3.40 17.49 10.76
C GLY A 94 -3.72 16.07 10.26
N ASP A 95 -5.01 15.75 10.11
CA ASP A 95 -5.47 14.47 9.55
C ASP A 95 -5.02 14.31 8.09
N LEU A 96 -5.14 15.39 7.28
CA LEU A 96 -4.68 15.39 5.89
C LEU A 96 -3.18 15.08 5.78
N LEU A 97 -2.33 15.77 6.53
CA LEU A 97 -0.88 15.55 6.53
C LEU A 97 -0.53 14.11 6.95
N THR A 98 -1.28 13.56 7.90
CA THR A 98 -1.09 12.18 8.36
C THR A 98 -1.41 11.18 7.24
N LEU A 99 -2.52 11.39 6.52
CA LEU A 99 -2.90 10.56 5.38
C LEU A 99 -1.91 10.68 4.23
N GLN A 100 -1.44 11.88 3.90
CA GLN A 100 -0.42 12.09 2.86
C GLN A 100 0.88 11.34 3.19
N LYS A 101 1.38 11.42 4.44
CA LYS A 101 2.56 10.65 4.88
C LYS A 101 2.34 9.15 4.76
N TYR A 102 1.16 8.67 5.12
CA TYR A 102 0.80 7.26 4.99
C TYR A 102 0.77 6.82 3.53
N MET A 103 0.19 7.64 2.63
CA MET A 103 0.19 7.37 1.19
C MET A 103 1.59 7.33 0.59
N ILE A 104 2.50 8.22 1.01
CA ILE A 104 3.91 8.19 0.59
C ILE A 104 4.56 6.86 1.01
N ALA A 105 4.30 6.42 2.24
CA ALA A 105 4.82 5.17 2.76
C ALA A 105 4.29 3.96 1.96
N LEU A 106 2.97 3.88 1.73
CA LEU A 106 2.36 2.83 0.90
C LEU A 106 2.91 2.83 -0.54
N SER A 107 3.02 4.01 -1.16
CA SER A 107 3.58 4.15 -2.51
C SER A 107 5.02 3.66 -2.59
N THR A 108 5.83 3.94 -1.56
CA THR A 108 7.22 3.49 -1.49
C THR A 108 7.30 1.97 -1.38
N THR A 109 6.49 1.36 -0.52
CA THR A 109 6.40 -0.10 -0.35
C THR A 109 5.91 -0.77 -1.63
N TYR A 110 4.85 -0.23 -2.23
CA TYR A 110 4.32 -0.71 -3.51
C TYR A 110 5.41 -0.74 -4.60
N LYS A 111 6.14 0.37 -4.78
CA LYS A 111 7.22 0.45 -5.79
C LYS A 111 8.34 -0.56 -5.55
N ALA A 112 8.67 -0.85 -4.29
CA ALA A 112 9.65 -1.88 -3.95
C ALA A 112 9.13 -3.28 -4.30
N ASN A 113 7.86 -3.57 -3.98
CA ASN A 113 7.22 -4.86 -4.28
C ASN A 113 7.04 -5.06 -5.78
N HIS A 114 6.66 -4.02 -6.52
CA HIS A 114 6.56 -4.07 -7.98
C HIS A 114 7.91 -4.39 -8.65
N LYS A 115 8.99 -3.74 -8.20
CA LYS A 115 10.35 -4.07 -8.69
C LYS A 115 10.76 -5.52 -8.39
N ALA A 116 10.39 -6.03 -7.22
CA ALA A 116 10.64 -7.43 -6.87
C ALA A 116 9.84 -8.38 -7.79
N LEU A 117 8.60 -8.04 -8.11
CA LEU A 117 7.76 -8.77 -9.06
C LEU A 117 8.35 -8.76 -10.47
N ASP A 118 8.82 -7.62 -10.96
CA ASP A 118 9.53 -7.50 -12.24
C ASP A 118 10.75 -8.42 -12.30
N PHE A 119 11.55 -8.42 -11.24
CA PHE A 119 12.72 -9.30 -11.13
C PHE A 119 12.31 -10.78 -11.18
N ILE A 120 11.27 -11.15 -10.46
CA ILE A 120 10.74 -12.53 -10.44
C ILE A 120 10.25 -12.92 -11.84
N LYS A 121 9.43 -12.10 -12.48
CA LYS A 121 8.92 -12.37 -13.82
C LYS A 121 10.06 -12.59 -14.79
N LYS A 122 11.03 -11.68 -14.82
CA LYS A 122 12.18 -11.77 -15.73
C LYS A 122 12.99 -13.05 -15.53
N ASN A 123 13.21 -13.46 -14.27
CA ASN A 123 14.07 -14.62 -13.99
C ASN A 123 13.31 -15.94 -14.05
N PHE A 124 12.02 -15.95 -13.72
CA PHE A 124 11.22 -17.19 -13.77
C PHE A 124 10.79 -17.53 -15.19
N THR A 125 10.46 -16.54 -16.03
CA THR A 125 10.07 -16.80 -17.43
C THR A 125 11.22 -17.29 -18.33
N THR A 126 12.47 -17.15 -17.89
CA THR A 126 13.65 -17.71 -18.60
C THR A 126 13.90 -19.19 -18.28
N ILE A 127 13.18 -19.77 -17.32
CA ILE A 127 13.26 -21.18 -16.96
C ILE A 127 12.26 -21.93 -17.87
N ASP A 128 12.74 -22.78 -18.75
CA ASP A 128 11.92 -23.51 -19.76
C ASP A 128 10.81 -24.40 -19.18
N ASP A 129 10.77 -24.63 -17.87
CA ASP A 129 9.87 -25.54 -17.15
C ASP A 129 8.89 -24.87 -16.19
N ILE A 130 8.53 -23.60 -16.41
CA ILE A 130 7.48 -22.98 -15.57
C ILE A 130 6.12 -23.58 -15.91
N ASP A 131 5.47 -24.15 -14.90
CA ASP A 131 4.14 -24.69 -15.06
C ASP A 131 3.10 -23.58 -15.29
N PHE A 132 1.96 -23.97 -15.88
CA PHE A 132 0.86 -23.04 -16.18
C PHE A 132 0.32 -22.35 -14.93
N SER A 133 0.33 -23.02 -13.77
CA SER A 133 -0.18 -22.47 -12.51
C SER A 133 0.70 -21.34 -11.98
N THR A 134 2.00 -21.49 -12.03
CA THR A 134 2.98 -20.48 -11.64
C THR A 134 2.88 -19.24 -12.52
N LYS A 135 2.76 -19.43 -13.83
CA LYS A 135 2.57 -18.34 -14.79
C LYS A 135 1.29 -17.56 -14.51
N LYS A 136 0.19 -18.24 -14.23
CA LYS A 136 -1.09 -17.63 -13.90
C LYS A 136 -0.98 -16.76 -12.62
N ILE A 137 -0.29 -17.24 -11.58
CA ILE A 137 -0.08 -16.46 -10.35
C ILE A 137 0.71 -15.17 -10.64
N ILE A 138 1.73 -15.23 -11.49
CA ILE A 138 2.51 -14.06 -11.88
C ILE A 138 1.61 -13.04 -12.59
N ASP A 139 0.79 -13.47 -13.54
CA ASP A 139 -0.12 -12.59 -14.27
C ASP A 139 -1.16 -11.96 -13.33
N GLU A 140 -1.75 -12.72 -12.39
CA GLU A 140 -2.67 -12.21 -11.36
C GLU A 140 -1.99 -11.17 -10.44
N LEU A 141 -0.72 -11.38 -10.09
CA LEU A 141 0.05 -10.42 -9.30
C LEU A 141 0.29 -9.10 -10.05
N TYR A 142 0.55 -9.18 -11.37
CA TYR A 142 0.67 -7.99 -12.22
C TYR A 142 -0.64 -7.22 -12.29
N ASP A 143 -1.76 -7.88 -12.56
CA ASP A 143 -3.08 -7.24 -12.62
C ASP A 143 -3.43 -6.55 -11.28
N THR A 144 -3.10 -7.22 -10.17
CA THR A 144 -3.27 -6.66 -8.83
C THR A 144 -2.37 -5.45 -8.60
N SER A 145 -1.11 -5.54 -9.03
CA SER A 145 -0.14 -4.46 -8.94
C SER A 145 -0.59 -3.23 -9.72
N ASP A 146 -1.02 -3.40 -10.97
CA ASP A 146 -1.54 -2.31 -11.80
C ASP A 146 -2.79 -1.65 -11.19
N THR A 147 -3.62 -2.46 -10.53
CA THR A 147 -4.79 -1.94 -9.83
C THR A 147 -4.38 -1.09 -8.62
N MET A 148 -3.40 -1.55 -7.84
CA MET A 148 -2.87 -0.78 -6.70
C MET A 148 -2.23 0.53 -7.15
N ASP A 149 -1.48 0.56 -8.25
CA ASP A 149 -0.86 1.78 -8.77
C ASP A 149 -1.91 2.84 -9.07
N ARG A 150 -2.98 2.45 -9.77
CA ARG A 150 -4.10 3.36 -10.08
C ARG A 150 -4.80 3.89 -8.84
N ILE A 151 -5.01 3.04 -7.83
CA ILE A 151 -5.63 3.45 -6.57
C ILE A 151 -4.72 4.43 -5.81
N ILE A 152 -3.43 4.12 -5.67
CA ILE A 152 -2.44 4.97 -5.00
C ILE A 152 -2.37 6.34 -5.67
N LEU A 153 -2.30 6.37 -7.01
CA LEU A 153 -2.28 7.62 -7.76
C LEU A 153 -3.56 8.42 -7.55
N GLY A 154 -4.72 7.77 -7.66
CA GLY A 154 -6.03 8.41 -7.47
C GLY A 154 -6.19 9.01 -6.08
N TYR A 155 -5.82 8.27 -5.04
CA TYR A 155 -5.92 8.79 -3.65
C TYR A 155 -4.93 9.92 -3.39
N SER A 156 -3.71 9.84 -3.93
CA SER A 156 -2.74 10.94 -3.80
C SER A 156 -3.26 12.21 -4.44
N GLN A 157 -3.78 12.14 -5.66
CA GLN A 157 -4.39 13.28 -6.35
C GLN A 157 -5.62 13.85 -5.60
N TYR A 158 -6.41 12.97 -4.99
CA TYR A 158 -7.56 13.40 -4.23
C TYR A 158 -7.15 14.15 -2.94
N LEU A 159 -6.13 13.66 -2.23
CA LEU A 159 -5.57 14.34 -1.06
C LEU A 159 -4.98 15.71 -1.41
N ASP A 160 -4.31 15.84 -2.56
CA ASP A 160 -3.81 17.13 -3.06
C ASP A 160 -4.97 18.10 -3.34
N ASN A 161 -6.09 17.62 -3.88
CA ASN A 161 -7.28 18.44 -4.10
C ASN A 161 -7.91 18.89 -2.77
N LEU A 162 -7.97 18.03 -1.76
CA LEU A 162 -8.46 18.39 -0.43
C LEU A 162 -7.54 19.45 0.24
N GLU A 163 -6.22 19.33 0.06
CA GLU A 163 -5.27 20.34 0.53
C GLU A 163 -5.54 21.70 -0.09
N ASN A 164 -5.72 21.75 -1.42
CA ASN A 164 -6.06 22.97 -2.14
C ASN A 164 -7.39 23.58 -1.65
N MET A 165 -8.38 22.74 -1.38
CA MET A 165 -9.66 23.20 -0.84
C MET A 165 -9.51 23.81 0.55
N ILE A 166 -8.77 23.18 1.45
CA ILE A 166 -8.47 23.73 2.79
C ILE A 166 -7.75 25.07 2.70
N ASN A 167 -6.73 25.18 1.84
CA ASN A 167 -5.97 26.40 1.64
C ASN A 167 -6.86 27.55 1.11
N ASN A 168 -7.77 27.26 0.20
CA ASN A 168 -8.74 28.23 -0.30
C ASN A 168 -9.71 28.70 0.81
N MET A 169 -10.18 27.78 1.66
CA MET A 169 -11.04 28.11 2.80
C MET A 169 -10.32 29.00 3.83
N ILE A 170 -9.05 28.69 4.14
CA ILE A 170 -8.22 29.53 5.02
C ILE A 170 -8.06 30.92 4.43
N SER A 171 -7.73 31.04 3.14
CA SER A 171 -7.58 32.31 2.44
C SER A 171 -8.88 33.15 2.47
N TYR A 172 -10.01 32.50 2.26
CA TYR A 172 -11.31 33.13 2.35
C TYR A 172 -11.59 33.68 3.77
N GLN A 173 -11.35 32.88 4.81
CA GLN A 173 -11.52 33.31 6.21
C GLN A 173 -10.62 34.48 6.54
N LEU A 174 -9.35 34.47 6.12
CA LEU A 174 -8.42 35.58 6.32
C LEU A 174 -8.92 36.86 5.65
N ASN A 175 -9.39 36.75 4.39
CA ASN A 175 -9.94 37.90 3.67
C ASN A 175 -11.19 38.49 4.36
N MET A 176 -12.06 37.66 4.92
CA MET A 176 -13.23 38.10 5.68
C MET A 176 -12.82 38.85 6.97
N ILE A 177 -11.82 38.33 7.70
CA ILE A 177 -11.28 38.97 8.89
C ILE A 177 -10.67 40.35 8.52
N MET A 178 -9.86 40.41 7.48
CA MET A 178 -9.26 41.67 6.98
C MET A 178 -10.31 42.68 6.59
N LYS A 179 -11.36 42.25 5.86
CA LYS A 179 -12.48 43.15 5.52
C LYS A 179 -13.15 43.71 6.75
N THR A 180 -13.48 42.88 7.74
CA THR A 180 -14.11 43.33 9.00
C THR A 180 -13.23 44.32 9.77
N LEU A 181 -11.90 44.10 9.77
CA LEU A 181 -10.96 45.03 10.44
C LEU A 181 -10.78 46.35 9.71
N THR A 182 -11.01 46.42 8.40
CA THR A 182 -10.91 47.65 7.61
C THR A 182 -12.20 48.45 7.55
N GLU A 183 -13.33 47.88 7.97
CA GLU A 183 -14.65 48.55 8.04
C GLU A 183 -14.90 49.20 9.43
N ILE A 184 -13.98 49.00 10.40
CA ILE A 184 -13.99 49.66 11.71
C ILE A 184 -13.09 50.89 11.71
#